data_0622c1a99704b2a54df86449ef32d0e9
#
_entry.id   0622c1a99704b2a54df86449ef32d0e9
#
_cell.length_a   1.000
_cell.length_b   1.000
_cell.length_c   1.000
_cell.angle_alpha   90.00
_cell.angle_beta   90.00
_cell.angle_gamma   90.00
#
_symmetry.space_group_name_H-M   'P 1'
#
loop_
_entity.id
_entity.type
_entity.pdbx_description
1 polymer ?
#
loop_
_entity_poly.entity_id
_entity_poly.type
_entity_poly.pdbx_seq_one_letter_code
_entity_poly.pdbx_strand_id
1 'polypeptide(L)'
;MFFFRIPSFVLLSLSCCTVAVSAAARTQQPAADHPREHFQNATATYDWVRDSRGNKLRTIVTRPNNGADRVPVIFFVGWLSCDSVEYSHGESDAFGAIFWRLIDTSGYATMRMDKPGVGESAGVCKETDFLTELSGYRAAFDSLRKYQFIDLDRVFVVGLSNGGGTAPLVAQGKPVRGYIAASSWGRTWYEHMLELERVRLSNDGKKSPSEINSSVKQFTDFYSLYLIHKMTPGEIVKTHPEWATLWYDEPDGQYGRPAAFYQQLQDLNLGETWSVVNAPVLVLHGTADSIMSHADSVEIANIVNRVHPESAQFTNIPEADHLLGIHGKLADSVVPTMLNWIKKQ
;
A
#
# COMPACT_ATOMS: atom_id res chain seq x y z
N MET A 1 -1.37 74.87 -6.97
CA MET A 1 -0.08 74.17 -7.00
C MET A 1 0.01 73.36 -5.68
N PHE A 2 -0.61 72.21 -5.64
CA PHE A 2 -0.58 71.31 -4.46
C PHE A 2 -0.17 69.94 -4.94
N PHE A 3 1.02 69.49 -4.48
CA PHE A 3 1.55 68.15 -4.72
C PHE A 3 0.94 67.16 -3.71
N PHE A 4 0.19 66.22 -4.20
CA PHE A 4 -0.21 65.02 -3.39
C PHE A 4 0.88 63.99 -3.50
N ARG A 5 1.47 63.58 -2.36
CA ARG A 5 2.36 62.44 -2.19
C ARG A 5 1.50 61.17 -2.04
N ILE A 6 1.76 60.19 -2.87
CA ILE A 6 1.21 58.82 -2.77
C ILE A 6 2.09 58.02 -1.80
N PRO A 7 1.54 57.33 -0.78
CA PRO A 7 2.33 56.46 0.07
C PRO A 7 2.55 55.11 -0.64
N SER A 8 3.81 54.65 -0.61
CA SER A 8 4.23 53.33 -1.10
C SER A 8 3.61 52.23 -0.26
N PHE A 9 2.79 51.40 -0.88
CA PHE A 9 2.35 50.12 -0.29
C PHE A 9 3.47 49.12 -0.43
N VAL A 10 3.99 48.65 0.71
CA VAL A 10 4.87 47.50 0.82
C VAL A 10 4.00 46.25 0.65
N LEU A 11 4.13 45.57 -0.49
CA LEU A 11 3.59 44.22 -0.67
C LEU A 11 4.43 43.24 0.17
N LEU A 12 3.90 42.81 1.30
CA LEU A 12 4.38 41.62 1.96
C LEU A 12 3.91 40.42 1.14
N SER A 13 4.82 39.78 0.43
CA SER A 13 4.61 38.50 -0.20
C SER A 13 4.58 37.44 0.92
N LEU A 14 3.39 36.96 1.28
CA LEU A 14 3.24 35.70 2.03
C LEU A 14 3.70 34.57 1.11
N SER A 15 4.91 34.07 1.37
CA SER A 15 5.39 32.82 0.81
C SER A 15 4.63 31.67 1.48
N CYS A 16 3.61 31.18 0.76
CA CYS A 16 2.90 29.97 1.14
C CYS A 16 3.84 28.79 0.84
N CYS A 17 4.54 28.28 1.87
CA CYS A 17 5.27 27.02 1.77
C CYS A 17 4.25 25.89 1.61
N THR A 18 3.87 25.61 0.37
CA THR A 18 3.30 24.31 0.02
C THR A 18 4.43 23.31 0.13
N VAL A 19 4.39 22.49 1.17
CA VAL A 19 5.18 21.25 1.22
C VAL A 19 4.58 20.31 0.17
N ALA A 20 5.02 20.48 -1.08
CA ALA A 20 4.85 19.46 -2.08
C ALA A 20 5.74 18.29 -1.62
N VAL A 21 5.12 17.22 -1.13
CA VAL A 21 5.79 15.92 -1.03
C VAL A 21 6.02 15.48 -2.47
N SER A 22 7.14 15.90 -3.02
CA SER A 22 7.64 15.43 -4.29
C SER A 22 8.00 13.96 -4.11
N ALA A 23 7.10 13.07 -4.53
CA ALA A 23 7.47 11.71 -4.87
C ALA A 23 8.38 11.80 -6.10
N ALA A 24 9.67 12.00 -5.85
CA ALA A 24 10.67 11.93 -6.90
C ALA A 24 10.63 10.51 -7.48
N ALA A 25 10.04 10.38 -8.66
CA ALA A 25 10.11 9.17 -9.47
C ALA A 25 11.61 8.83 -9.60
N ARG A 26 12.05 7.78 -8.90
CA ARG A 26 13.41 7.25 -9.09
C ARG A 26 13.47 6.71 -10.50
N THR A 27 14.14 7.47 -11.38
CA THR A 27 14.43 7.05 -12.76
C THR A 27 15.14 5.70 -12.73
N GLN A 28 14.69 4.78 -13.60
CA GLN A 28 15.32 3.47 -13.83
C GLN A 28 16.83 3.65 -14.03
N GLN A 29 17.65 3.14 -13.09
CA GLN A 29 19.06 2.98 -13.30
C GLN A 29 19.34 1.65 -14.03
N PRO A 30 20.32 1.60 -14.93
CA PRO A 30 20.70 0.35 -15.62
C PRO A 30 21.11 -0.75 -14.63
N ALA A 31 20.75 -1.99 -14.92
CA ALA A 31 20.89 -3.18 -14.09
C ALA A 31 22.33 -3.52 -13.59
N ALA A 32 23.35 -2.85 -14.11
CA ALA A 32 24.75 -3.18 -13.83
C ALA A 32 25.33 -2.65 -12.51
N ASP A 33 24.68 -1.64 -11.89
CA ASP A 33 25.25 -0.90 -10.73
C ASP A 33 24.35 -0.89 -9.48
N HIS A 34 23.30 -1.71 -9.42
CA HIS A 34 22.49 -1.80 -8.20
C HIS A 34 23.18 -2.66 -7.14
N PRO A 35 23.57 -2.08 -5.99
CA PRO A 35 24.06 -2.87 -4.87
C PRO A 35 22.96 -3.83 -4.41
N ARG A 36 23.30 -5.13 -4.30
CA ARG A 36 22.40 -6.16 -3.81
C ARG A 36 22.23 -6.08 -2.30
N GLU A 37 21.11 -6.58 -1.80
CA GLU A 37 20.89 -6.68 -0.36
C GLU A 37 21.83 -7.69 0.29
N HIS A 38 22.32 -7.34 1.47
CA HIS A 38 23.15 -8.21 2.31
C HIS A 38 22.53 -8.28 3.71
N PHE A 39 22.02 -9.43 4.07
CA PHE A 39 21.47 -9.72 5.39
C PHE A 39 22.48 -10.49 6.23
N GLN A 40 22.45 -10.27 7.56
CA GLN A 40 23.31 -11.01 8.48
C GLN A 40 22.86 -12.48 8.59
N ASN A 41 21.55 -12.71 8.66
CA ASN A 41 20.97 -14.02 8.98
C ASN A 41 20.24 -14.67 7.80
N ALA A 42 20.32 -14.11 6.61
CA ALA A 42 19.66 -14.64 5.41
C ALA A 42 20.46 -14.42 4.14
N THR A 43 20.20 -15.23 3.13
CA THR A 43 20.79 -15.10 1.78
C THR A 43 19.67 -14.74 0.80
N ALA A 44 19.86 -13.65 0.04
CA ALA A 44 18.93 -13.22 -0.99
C ALA A 44 19.25 -13.88 -2.34
N THR A 45 18.20 -14.31 -3.05
CA THR A 45 18.24 -14.81 -4.42
C THR A 45 17.28 -14.02 -5.28
N TYR A 46 17.72 -13.61 -6.45
CA TYR A 46 16.95 -12.83 -7.41
C TYR A 46 16.47 -13.75 -8.53
N ASP A 47 15.16 -13.78 -8.76
CA ASP A 47 14.51 -14.61 -9.78
C ASP A 47 13.42 -13.79 -10.49
N TRP A 48 12.70 -14.42 -11.39
CA TRP A 48 11.78 -13.74 -12.29
C TRP A 48 10.48 -14.51 -12.46
N VAL A 49 9.40 -13.73 -12.55
CA VAL A 49 8.08 -14.21 -12.97
C VAL A 49 7.57 -13.37 -14.14
N ARG A 50 6.41 -13.72 -14.70
CA ARG A 50 5.76 -12.91 -15.73
C ARG A 50 4.34 -12.57 -15.30
N ASP A 51 3.95 -11.33 -15.55
CA ASP A 51 2.55 -10.91 -15.42
C ASP A 51 1.72 -11.34 -16.65
N SER A 52 0.43 -10.99 -16.63
CA SER A 52 -0.51 -11.32 -17.73
C SER A 52 -0.20 -10.64 -19.06
N ARG A 53 0.59 -9.56 -19.06
CA ARG A 53 1.07 -8.89 -20.28
C ARG A 53 2.42 -9.44 -20.77
N GLY A 54 2.99 -10.42 -20.03
CA GLY A 54 4.29 -11.02 -20.37
C GLY A 54 5.48 -10.23 -19.85
N ASN A 55 5.30 -9.14 -19.11
CA ASN A 55 6.39 -8.40 -18.48
C ASN A 55 7.18 -9.30 -17.55
N LYS A 56 8.51 -9.26 -17.65
CA LYS A 56 9.42 -9.96 -16.77
C LYS A 56 9.57 -9.17 -15.47
N LEU A 57 9.07 -9.71 -14.36
CA LEU A 57 9.06 -9.07 -13.05
C LEU A 57 10.07 -9.72 -12.13
N ARG A 58 10.86 -8.90 -11.44
CA ARG A 58 11.86 -9.37 -10.48
C ARG A 58 11.20 -9.81 -9.18
N THR A 59 11.60 -10.98 -8.70
CA THR A 59 11.30 -11.47 -7.34
C THR A 59 12.58 -11.55 -6.52
N ILE A 60 12.48 -11.21 -5.25
CA ILE A 60 13.58 -11.32 -4.27
C ILE A 60 13.15 -12.35 -3.24
N VAL A 61 13.85 -13.47 -3.20
CA VAL A 61 13.59 -14.57 -2.27
C VAL A 61 14.74 -14.65 -1.28
N THR A 62 14.44 -14.66 0.01
CA THR A 62 15.46 -14.86 1.03
C THR A 62 15.30 -16.22 1.69
N ARG A 63 16.42 -16.89 1.95
CA ARG A 63 16.51 -18.10 2.75
C ARG A 63 17.26 -17.79 4.04
N PRO A 64 16.74 -18.13 5.23
CA PRO A 64 17.47 -17.95 6.48
C PRO A 64 18.68 -18.87 6.55
N ASN A 65 19.79 -18.38 7.14
CA ASN A 65 21.04 -19.12 7.28
C ASN A 65 21.03 -20.01 8.55
N ASN A 66 19.89 -20.60 8.89
CA ASN A 66 19.70 -21.41 10.11
C ASN A 66 19.91 -22.92 9.91
N GLY A 67 20.31 -23.33 8.72
CA GLY A 67 20.60 -24.73 8.40
C GLY A 67 19.39 -25.65 8.23
N ALA A 68 18.16 -25.13 8.36
CA ALA A 68 16.96 -25.95 8.18
C ALA A 68 16.73 -26.30 6.69
N ASP A 69 16.35 -27.56 6.43
CA ASP A 69 16.07 -28.04 5.07
C ASP A 69 14.79 -27.38 4.51
N ARG A 70 13.77 -27.23 5.35
CA ARG A 70 12.49 -26.59 4.99
C ARG A 70 12.08 -25.58 6.07
N VAL A 71 11.66 -24.39 5.61
CA VAL A 71 11.26 -23.28 6.47
C VAL A 71 9.93 -22.69 6.03
N PRO A 72 9.13 -22.13 6.93
CA PRO A 72 7.96 -21.33 6.58
C PRO A 72 8.36 -20.15 5.70
N VAL A 73 7.39 -19.58 4.99
CA VAL A 73 7.63 -18.41 4.15
C VAL A 73 6.67 -17.27 4.48
N ILE A 74 7.18 -16.05 4.45
CA ILE A 74 6.41 -14.82 4.47
C ILE A 74 6.41 -14.26 3.04
N PHE A 75 5.22 -14.22 2.42
CA PHE A 75 5.02 -13.59 1.12
C PHE A 75 4.51 -12.16 1.33
N PHE A 76 5.20 -11.18 0.75
CA PHE A 76 4.83 -9.77 0.89
C PHE A 76 4.02 -9.26 -0.30
N VAL A 77 2.91 -8.56 0.00
CA VAL A 77 2.14 -7.77 -0.96
C VAL A 77 2.35 -6.31 -0.63
N GLY A 78 2.97 -5.58 -1.56
CA GLY A 78 3.42 -4.21 -1.34
C GLY A 78 2.29 -3.17 -1.42
N TRP A 79 2.64 -1.96 -1.10
CA TRP A 79 1.77 -0.76 -1.09
C TRP A 79 1.52 -0.19 -2.49
N LEU A 80 0.86 0.97 -2.58
CA LEU A 80 0.38 1.55 -3.83
C LEU A 80 1.48 2.13 -4.72
N SER A 81 2.47 2.84 -4.14
CA SER A 81 3.49 3.57 -4.89
C SER A 81 4.42 2.67 -5.72
N CYS A 82 5.12 3.29 -6.67
CA CYS A 82 6.03 2.61 -7.60
C CYS A 82 7.46 2.51 -7.02
N ASP A 83 7.58 2.21 -5.73
CA ASP A 83 8.87 2.04 -5.08
C ASP A 83 9.35 0.59 -5.17
N SER A 84 10.68 0.41 -5.23
CA SER A 84 11.29 -0.91 -5.17
C SER A 84 11.17 -1.53 -3.78
N VAL A 85 11.01 -2.84 -3.75
CA VAL A 85 11.04 -3.64 -2.52
C VAL A 85 12.45 -4.16 -2.20
N GLU A 86 13.47 -3.65 -2.87
CA GLU A 86 14.89 -3.92 -2.60
C GLU A 86 15.48 -2.83 -1.71
N TYR A 87 16.12 -3.21 -0.62
CA TYR A 87 16.68 -2.31 0.39
C TYR A 87 18.19 -2.55 0.55
N SER A 88 18.96 -2.26 -0.50
CA SER A 88 20.41 -2.48 -0.54
C SER A 88 21.21 -1.69 0.51
N HIS A 89 20.63 -0.64 1.08
CA HIS A 89 21.24 0.19 2.12
C HIS A 89 20.62 -0.02 3.52
N GLY A 90 19.84 -1.10 3.71
CA GLY A 90 19.15 -1.37 4.97
C GLY A 90 17.80 -0.66 5.09
N GLU A 91 17.41 -0.35 6.32
CA GLU A 91 16.12 0.28 6.62
C GLU A 91 16.08 1.72 6.07
N SER A 92 15.27 1.98 5.03
CA SER A 92 15.12 3.31 4.43
C SER A 92 13.93 4.08 4.98
N ASP A 93 12.88 3.37 5.38
CA ASP A 93 11.62 3.87 5.94
C ASP A 93 11.02 2.77 6.83
N ALA A 94 9.89 3.06 7.49
CA ALA A 94 9.31 2.11 8.43
C ALA A 94 8.79 0.83 7.75
N PHE A 95 8.24 0.89 6.53
CA PHE A 95 7.85 -0.32 5.79
C PHE A 95 9.07 -1.14 5.36
N GLY A 96 10.15 -0.49 4.91
CA GLY A 96 11.42 -1.15 4.63
C GLY A 96 12.01 -1.82 5.86
N ALA A 97 11.89 -1.16 7.01
CA ALA A 97 12.32 -1.72 8.29
C ALA A 97 11.51 -2.97 8.68
N ILE A 98 10.20 -3.04 8.37
CA ILE A 98 9.41 -4.26 8.58
C ILE A 98 10.01 -5.43 7.79
N PHE A 99 10.26 -5.24 6.50
CA PHE A 99 10.86 -6.29 5.67
C PHE A 99 12.22 -6.71 6.19
N TRP A 100 13.10 -5.72 6.41
CA TRP A 100 14.48 -5.96 6.84
C TRP A 100 14.53 -6.75 8.14
N ARG A 101 13.79 -6.30 9.16
CA ARG A 101 13.77 -6.95 10.48
C ARG A 101 13.11 -8.33 10.43
N LEU A 102 12.01 -8.51 9.66
CA LEU A 102 11.40 -9.83 9.49
C LEU A 102 12.34 -10.80 8.78
N ILE A 103 13.06 -10.38 7.75
CA ILE A 103 14.05 -11.21 7.05
C ILE A 103 15.15 -11.64 8.01
N ASP A 104 15.69 -10.69 8.77
CA ASP A 104 16.88 -10.95 9.60
C ASP A 104 16.57 -11.68 10.91
N THR A 105 15.32 -11.58 11.44
CA THR A 105 14.99 -12.09 12.78
C THR A 105 13.95 -13.20 12.82
N SER A 106 13.17 -13.42 11.76
CA SER A 106 12.08 -14.42 11.78
C SER A 106 12.56 -15.87 11.73
N GLY A 107 13.67 -16.13 11.06
CA GLY A 107 14.10 -17.48 10.69
C GLY A 107 13.25 -18.10 9.59
N TYR A 108 12.42 -17.33 8.90
CA TYR A 108 11.55 -17.73 7.80
C TYR A 108 12.14 -17.31 6.47
N ALA A 109 11.81 -18.02 5.41
CA ALA A 109 12.00 -17.52 4.06
C ALA A 109 11.10 -16.32 3.81
N THR A 110 11.47 -15.44 2.90
CA THR A 110 10.58 -14.37 2.45
C THR A 110 10.56 -14.31 0.93
N MET A 111 9.46 -13.81 0.37
CA MET A 111 9.38 -13.44 -1.04
C MET A 111 8.73 -12.09 -1.20
N ARG A 112 9.38 -11.23 -2.00
CA ARG A 112 8.92 -9.90 -2.41
C ARG A 112 8.99 -9.81 -3.93
N MET A 113 8.19 -8.96 -4.55
CA MET A 113 8.18 -8.73 -5.99
C MET A 113 8.21 -7.23 -6.28
N ASP A 114 9.12 -6.79 -7.13
CA ASP A 114 9.03 -5.47 -7.75
C ASP A 114 7.90 -5.46 -8.79
N LYS A 115 7.07 -4.44 -8.68
CA LYS A 115 5.95 -4.21 -9.60
C LYS A 115 6.44 -3.98 -11.05
N PRO A 116 5.57 -4.06 -12.05
CA PRO A 116 5.93 -3.66 -13.41
C PRO A 116 6.57 -2.27 -13.45
N GLY A 117 7.71 -2.14 -14.12
CA GLY A 117 8.45 -0.88 -14.25
C GLY A 117 9.17 -0.39 -12.98
N VAL A 118 9.28 -1.22 -11.95
CA VAL A 118 10.00 -0.89 -10.71
C VAL A 118 11.28 -1.74 -10.61
N GLY A 119 12.35 -1.13 -10.09
CA GLY A 119 13.64 -1.81 -9.98
C GLY A 119 14.10 -2.37 -11.34
N GLU A 120 14.36 -3.67 -11.38
CA GLU A 120 14.73 -4.38 -12.62
C GLU A 120 13.53 -5.01 -13.36
N SER A 121 12.31 -4.82 -12.86
CA SER A 121 11.10 -5.32 -13.51
C SER A 121 10.78 -4.57 -14.79
N ALA A 122 10.42 -5.30 -15.85
CA ALA A 122 9.97 -4.71 -17.11
C ALA A 122 8.57 -4.07 -16.96
N GLY A 123 8.23 -3.18 -17.90
CA GLY A 123 6.96 -2.46 -17.92
C GLY A 123 7.09 -1.02 -17.46
N VAL A 124 5.95 -0.37 -17.22
CA VAL A 124 5.88 1.02 -16.75
C VAL A 124 4.84 1.08 -15.63
N CYS A 125 5.28 1.37 -14.41
CA CYS A 125 4.42 1.29 -13.23
C CYS A 125 3.21 2.24 -13.32
N LYS A 126 3.42 3.47 -13.76
CA LYS A 126 2.36 4.47 -13.95
C LYS A 126 1.34 4.15 -15.07
N GLU A 127 1.62 3.14 -15.89
CA GLU A 127 0.73 2.67 -16.97
C GLU A 127 0.14 1.28 -16.66
N THR A 128 0.53 0.71 -15.52
CA THR A 128 0.08 -0.63 -15.12
C THR A 128 -1.25 -0.54 -14.37
N ASP A 129 -2.26 -1.22 -14.89
CA ASP A 129 -3.55 -1.38 -14.24
C ASP A 129 -3.52 -2.42 -13.11
N PHE A 130 -4.56 -2.43 -12.26
CA PHE A 130 -4.61 -3.27 -11.07
C PHE A 130 -4.56 -4.77 -11.39
N LEU A 131 -5.33 -5.24 -12.39
CA LEU A 131 -5.39 -6.67 -12.72
C LEU A 131 -4.06 -7.18 -13.29
N THR A 132 -3.33 -6.36 -14.02
CA THR A 132 -1.97 -6.68 -14.48
C THR A 132 -1.01 -6.81 -13.31
N GLU A 133 -1.03 -5.87 -12.35
CA GLU A 133 -0.20 -5.94 -11.14
C GLU A 133 -0.56 -7.16 -10.29
N LEU A 134 -1.85 -7.42 -10.06
CA LEU A 134 -2.34 -8.58 -9.33
C LEU A 134 -1.88 -9.90 -9.98
N SER A 135 -1.88 -9.97 -11.32
CA SER A 135 -1.40 -11.15 -12.04
C SER A 135 0.09 -11.42 -11.78
N GLY A 136 0.89 -10.37 -11.66
CA GLY A 136 2.30 -10.45 -11.27
C GLY A 136 2.48 -11.04 -9.87
N TYR A 137 1.74 -10.51 -8.87
CA TYR A 137 1.76 -11.04 -7.51
C TYR A 137 1.30 -12.51 -7.46
N ARG A 138 0.27 -12.89 -8.20
CA ARG A 138 -0.18 -14.30 -8.31
C ARG A 138 0.90 -15.19 -8.91
N ALA A 139 1.57 -14.74 -9.96
CA ALA A 139 2.68 -15.46 -10.58
C ALA A 139 3.87 -15.61 -9.60
N ALA A 140 4.18 -14.57 -8.82
CA ALA A 140 5.20 -14.63 -7.78
C ALA A 140 4.81 -15.63 -6.67
N PHE A 141 3.58 -15.57 -6.18
CA PHE A 141 3.07 -16.51 -5.19
C PHE A 141 3.13 -17.96 -5.69
N ASP A 142 2.69 -18.22 -6.93
CA ASP A 142 2.76 -19.55 -7.55
C ASP A 142 4.20 -20.05 -7.74
N SER A 143 5.17 -19.15 -7.85
CA SER A 143 6.58 -19.51 -7.98
C SER A 143 7.22 -20.00 -6.68
N LEU A 144 6.58 -19.85 -5.51
CA LEU A 144 7.08 -20.40 -4.24
C LEU A 144 7.40 -21.88 -4.33
N ARG A 145 6.62 -22.65 -5.09
CA ARG A 145 6.85 -24.11 -5.30
C ARG A 145 8.17 -24.47 -5.99
N LYS A 146 8.87 -23.50 -6.61
CA LYS A 146 10.19 -23.74 -7.22
C LYS A 146 11.29 -23.93 -6.18
N TYR A 147 11.07 -23.45 -4.94
CA TYR A 147 12.07 -23.42 -3.90
C TYR A 147 11.86 -24.58 -2.94
N GLN A 148 12.66 -25.63 -3.06
CA GLN A 148 12.52 -26.86 -2.25
C GLN A 148 12.66 -26.63 -0.74
N PHE A 149 13.35 -25.55 -0.33
CA PHE A 149 13.49 -25.18 1.07
C PHE A 149 12.26 -24.51 1.66
N ILE A 150 11.26 -24.13 0.85
CA ILE A 150 10.00 -23.53 1.34
C ILE A 150 9.01 -24.62 1.75
N ASP A 151 8.44 -24.45 2.93
CA ASP A 151 7.32 -25.23 3.42
C ASP A 151 6.00 -24.59 2.97
N LEU A 152 5.39 -25.16 1.93
CA LEU A 152 4.15 -24.64 1.35
C LEU A 152 2.91 -24.81 2.25
N ASP A 153 2.99 -25.63 3.31
CA ASP A 153 1.93 -25.74 4.30
C ASP A 153 1.98 -24.64 5.37
N ARG A 154 3.09 -23.87 5.38
CA ARG A 154 3.31 -22.76 6.31
C ARG A 154 3.63 -21.46 5.57
N VAL A 155 2.71 -21.05 4.70
CA VAL A 155 2.79 -19.77 3.97
C VAL A 155 2.01 -18.71 4.73
N PHE A 156 2.65 -17.61 5.07
CA PHE A 156 2.02 -16.39 5.62
C PHE A 156 2.04 -15.29 4.57
N VAL A 157 0.94 -14.54 4.45
CA VAL A 157 0.87 -13.39 3.56
C VAL A 157 0.84 -12.12 4.40
N VAL A 158 1.80 -11.23 4.16
CA VAL A 158 1.87 -9.91 4.81
C VAL A 158 1.62 -8.85 3.76
N GLY A 159 0.52 -8.14 3.90
CA GLY A 159 0.16 -7.02 3.04
C GLY A 159 0.29 -5.69 3.77
N LEU A 160 0.88 -4.70 3.10
CA LEU A 160 1.08 -3.36 3.63
C LEU A 160 0.27 -2.35 2.81
N SER A 161 -0.48 -1.46 3.48
CA SER A 161 -1.31 -0.44 2.85
C SER A 161 -2.28 -1.09 1.84
N ASN A 162 -2.28 -0.66 0.57
CA ASN A 162 -3.09 -1.27 -0.49
C ASN A 162 -2.92 -2.80 -0.57
N GLY A 163 -1.69 -3.28 -0.39
CA GLY A 163 -1.39 -4.71 -0.39
C GLY A 163 -2.06 -5.50 0.72
N GLY A 164 -2.32 -4.87 1.87
CA GLY A 164 -3.07 -5.51 2.95
C GLY A 164 -4.52 -5.78 2.58
N GLY A 165 -5.23 -4.82 1.97
CA GLY A 165 -6.59 -5.02 1.49
C GLY A 165 -6.70 -6.08 0.40
N THR A 166 -5.70 -6.15 -0.48
CA THR A 166 -5.70 -7.02 -1.66
C THR A 166 -4.98 -8.36 -1.45
N ALA A 167 -4.35 -8.59 -0.29
CA ALA A 167 -3.61 -9.82 0.02
C ALA A 167 -4.38 -11.13 -0.26
N PRO A 168 -5.67 -11.28 0.10
CA PRO A 168 -6.40 -12.50 -0.19
C PRO A 168 -6.62 -12.75 -1.68
N LEU A 169 -6.67 -11.69 -2.51
CA LEU A 169 -6.77 -11.83 -3.97
C LEU A 169 -5.52 -12.49 -4.57
N VAL A 170 -4.35 -12.23 -3.99
CA VAL A 170 -3.07 -12.80 -4.45
C VAL A 170 -3.05 -14.32 -4.23
N ALA A 171 -3.48 -14.76 -3.05
CA ALA A 171 -3.46 -16.17 -2.65
C ALA A 171 -4.82 -16.87 -2.84
N GLN A 172 -5.73 -16.30 -3.62
CA GLN A 172 -7.07 -16.84 -3.83
C GLN A 172 -7.04 -18.32 -4.28
N GLY A 173 -7.74 -19.18 -3.54
CA GLY A 173 -7.80 -20.62 -3.82
C GLY A 173 -6.52 -21.39 -3.47
N LYS A 174 -5.57 -20.77 -2.78
CA LYS A 174 -4.32 -21.40 -2.33
C LYS A 174 -4.33 -21.56 -0.80
N PRO A 175 -3.64 -22.57 -0.25
CA PRO A 175 -3.48 -22.69 1.19
C PRO A 175 -2.60 -21.54 1.72
N VAL A 176 -3.09 -20.86 2.76
CA VAL A 176 -2.37 -19.84 3.52
C VAL A 176 -2.55 -20.13 5.00
N ARG A 177 -1.47 -20.09 5.76
CA ARG A 177 -1.48 -20.34 7.20
C ARG A 177 -1.99 -19.16 8.00
N GLY A 178 -1.80 -17.92 7.48
CA GLY A 178 -2.32 -16.72 8.10
C GLY A 178 -2.03 -15.46 7.28
N TYR A 179 -2.83 -14.43 7.49
CA TYR A 179 -2.68 -13.12 6.86
C TYR A 179 -2.34 -12.06 7.89
N ILE A 180 -1.45 -11.13 7.54
CA ILE A 180 -1.23 -9.88 8.27
C ILE A 180 -1.57 -8.74 7.33
N ALA A 181 -2.57 -7.93 7.68
CA ALA A 181 -2.95 -6.72 6.98
C ALA A 181 -2.55 -5.51 7.83
N ALA A 182 -1.56 -4.73 7.37
CA ALA A 182 -1.02 -3.60 8.11
C ALA A 182 -1.35 -2.28 7.43
N SER A 183 -1.89 -1.31 8.18
CA SER A 183 -2.31 0.01 7.70
C SER A 183 -3.18 -0.10 6.45
N SER A 184 -4.26 -0.86 6.52
CA SER A 184 -4.97 -1.36 5.36
C SER A 184 -6.47 -1.07 5.42
N TRP A 185 -7.21 -1.53 4.42
CA TRP A 185 -8.63 -1.25 4.18
C TRP A 185 -9.34 -2.49 3.65
N GLY A 186 -10.64 -2.63 3.97
CA GLY A 186 -11.46 -3.79 3.60
C GLY A 186 -12.76 -3.43 2.87
N ARG A 187 -12.90 -2.17 2.42
CA ARG A 187 -14.09 -1.62 1.75
C ARG A 187 -13.88 -1.50 0.25
N THR A 188 -14.84 -0.95 -0.48
CA THR A 188 -14.62 -0.50 -1.86
C THR A 188 -13.70 0.71 -1.90
N TRP A 189 -12.99 0.92 -3.02
CA TRP A 189 -12.13 2.10 -3.18
C TRP A 189 -12.93 3.41 -3.06
N TYR A 190 -14.18 3.41 -3.56
CA TYR A 190 -15.08 4.54 -3.44
C TYR A 190 -15.38 4.92 -1.98
N GLU A 191 -15.72 3.95 -1.14
CA GLU A 191 -15.99 4.19 0.29
C GLU A 191 -14.73 4.67 1.02
N HIS A 192 -13.58 4.04 0.74
CA HIS A 192 -12.30 4.45 1.29
C HIS A 192 -11.96 5.90 0.94
N MET A 193 -12.11 6.31 -0.33
CA MET A 193 -11.82 7.67 -0.76
C MET A 193 -12.73 8.72 -0.10
N LEU A 194 -14.01 8.43 0.08
CA LEU A 194 -14.93 9.34 0.77
C LEU A 194 -14.57 9.50 2.26
N GLU A 195 -14.16 8.41 2.91
CA GLU A 195 -13.69 8.44 4.30
C GLU A 195 -12.38 9.23 4.40
N LEU A 196 -11.41 8.98 3.52
CA LEU A 196 -10.15 9.71 3.47
C LEU A 196 -10.36 11.22 3.30
N GLU A 197 -11.24 11.64 2.37
CA GLU A 197 -11.55 13.06 2.16
C GLU A 197 -12.22 13.68 3.38
N ARG A 198 -13.12 12.97 4.04
CA ARG A 198 -13.75 13.44 5.28
C ARG A 198 -12.72 13.64 6.39
N VAL A 199 -11.84 12.65 6.59
CA VAL A 199 -10.77 12.72 7.60
C VAL A 199 -9.82 13.87 7.29
N ARG A 200 -9.37 14.01 6.05
CA ARG A 200 -8.50 15.10 5.60
C ARG A 200 -9.10 16.49 5.86
N LEU A 201 -10.37 16.69 5.48
CA LEU A 201 -11.07 17.95 5.70
C LEU A 201 -11.29 18.26 7.19
N SER A 202 -11.53 17.23 7.99
CA SER A 202 -11.71 17.39 9.44
C SER A 202 -10.38 17.76 10.13
N ASN A 203 -9.28 17.11 9.73
CA ASN A 203 -7.95 17.35 10.31
C ASN A 203 -7.36 18.70 9.92
N ASP A 204 -7.72 19.26 8.74
CA ASP A 204 -7.30 20.60 8.34
C ASP A 204 -7.83 21.71 9.28
N GLY A 205 -8.94 21.47 9.98
CA GLY A 205 -9.51 22.35 11.00
C GLY A 205 -10.04 23.70 10.49
N LYS A 206 -10.02 23.94 9.17
CA LYS A 206 -10.42 25.21 8.55
C LYS A 206 -11.91 25.27 8.19
N LYS A 207 -12.56 24.12 8.10
CA LYS A 207 -13.96 24.01 7.67
C LYS A 207 -14.88 23.66 8.84
N SER A 208 -16.07 24.27 8.86
CA SER A 208 -17.16 23.86 9.73
C SER A 208 -17.70 22.48 9.35
N PRO A 209 -18.40 21.78 10.24
CA PRO A 209 -19.05 20.50 9.90
C PRO A 209 -20.00 20.58 8.69
N SER A 210 -20.68 21.71 8.50
CA SER A 210 -21.55 21.94 7.35
C SER A 210 -20.78 22.04 6.04
N GLU A 211 -19.64 22.74 6.04
CA GLU A 211 -18.76 22.88 4.87
C GLU A 211 -18.08 21.56 4.54
N ILE A 212 -17.69 20.76 5.55
CA ILE A 212 -17.16 19.40 5.35
C ILE A 212 -18.21 18.53 4.67
N ASN A 213 -19.47 18.52 5.17
CA ASN A 213 -20.54 17.75 4.55
C ASN A 213 -20.81 18.18 3.11
N SER A 214 -20.80 19.48 2.82
CA SER A 214 -20.95 19.98 1.46
C SER A 214 -19.82 19.55 0.54
N SER A 215 -18.57 19.58 1.04
CA SER A 215 -17.40 19.11 0.28
C SER A 215 -17.47 17.60 0.02
N VAL A 216 -17.81 16.80 1.04
CA VAL A 216 -17.94 15.33 0.90
C VAL A 216 -19.03 14.98 -0.12
N LYS A 217 -20.14 15.75 -0.17
CA LYS A 217 -21.18 15.55 -1.21
C LYS A 217 -20.58 15.77 -2.61
N GLN A 218 -19.78 16.82 -2.83
CA GLN A 218 -19.12 17.03 -4.12
C GLN A 218 -18.14 15.89 -4.46
N PHE A 219 -17.36 15.40 -3.49
CA PHE A 219 -16.50 14.22 -3.68
C PHE A 219 -17.32 12.96 -4.00
N THR A 220 -18.51 12.78 -3.40
CA THR A 220 -19.42 11.68 -3.73
C THR A 220 -19.78 11.70 -5.22
N ASP A 221 -20.17 12.85 -5.75
CA ASP A 221 -20.52 13.01 -7.15
C ASP A 221 -19.31 12.80 -8.07
N PHE A 222 -18.15 13.40 -7.71
CA PHE A 222 -16.89 13.26 -8.46
C PHE A 222 -16.42 11.79 -8.53
N TYR A 223 -16.28 11.13 -7.37
CA TYR A 223 -15.81 9.73 -7.32
C TYR A 223 -16.82 8.75 -7.94
N SER A 224 -18.12 9.06 -7.93
CA SER A 224 -19.11 8.28 -8.68
C SER A 224 -18.82 8.30 -10.17
N LEU A 225 -18.58 9.47 -10.75
CA LEU A 225 -18.18 9.57 -12.17
C LEU A 225 -16.85 8.87 -12.45
N TYR A 226 -15.87 9.05 -11.57
CA TYR A 226 -14.53 8.49 -11.73
C TYR A 226 -14.53 6.96 -11.65
N LEU A 227 -15.04 6.42 -10.54
CA LEU A 227 -14.84 5.01 -10.18
C LEU A 227 -15.96 4.10 -10.70
N ILE A 228 -17.21 4.58 -10.71
CA ILE A 228 -18.37 3.79 -11.12
C ILE A 228 -18.67 3.99 -12.60
N HIS A 229 -18.71 5.24 -13.06
CA HIS A 229 -18.97 5.56 -14.47
C HIS A 229 -17.70 5.56 -15.35
N LYS A 230 -16.54 5.26 -14.78
CA LYS A 230 -15.26 5.00 -15.48
C LYS A 230 -14.74 6.21 -16.28
N MET A 231 -15.12 7.43 -15.94
CA MET A 231 -14.51 8.64 -16.50
C MET A 231 -13.13 8.87 -15.89
N THR A 232 -12.20 9.45 -16.63
CA THR A 232 -10.95 9.93 -16.04
C THR A 232 -11.20 11.23 -15.26
N PRO A 233 -10.36 11.54 -14.26
CA PRO A 233 -10.47 12.82 -13.54
C PRO A 233 -10.44 14.05 -14.47
N GLY A 234 -9.60 14.02 -15.51
CA GLY A 234 -9.51 15.08 -16.50
C GLY A 234 -10.79 15.26 -17.33
N GLU A 235 -11.46 14.16 -17.70
CA GLU A 235 -12.76 14.23 -18.37
C GLU A 235 -13.84 14.81 -17.46
N ILE A 236 -13.82 14.44 -16.18
CA ILE A 236 -14.77 14.99 -15.18
C ILE A 236 -14.55 16.50 -15.02
N VAL A 237 -13.32 16.95 -14.81
CA VAL A 237 -13.00 18.38 -14.66
C VAL A 237 -13.32 19.17 -15.94
N LYS A 238 -13.16 18.57 -17.12
CA LYS A 238 -13.55 19.19 -18.39
C LYS A 238 -15.06 19.39 -18.50
N THR A 239 -15.86 18.46 -18.00
CA THR A 239 -17.34 18.53 -18.04
C THR A 239 -17.92 19.30 -16.86
N HIS A 240 -17.22 19.34 -15.72
CA HIS A 240 -17.55 20.00 -14.48
C HIS A 240 -16.42 20.91 -14.01
N PRO A 241 -16.17 22.05 -14.69
CA PRO A 241 -15.04 22.95 -14.35
C PRO A 241 -15.09 23.48 -12.91
N GLU A 242 -16.26 23.57 -12.31
CA GLU A 242 -16.48 23.96 -10.92
C GLU A 242 -15.85 22.97 -9.91
N TRP A 243 -15.53 21.74 -10.34
CA TRP A 243 -14.89 20.71 -9.52
C TRP A 243 -13.38 20.62 -9.70
N ALA A 244 -12.77 21.53 -10.47
CA ALA A 244 -11.32 21.50 -10.69
C ALA A 244 -10.50 21.55 -9.39
N THR A 245 -11.03 22.14 -8.32
CA THR A 245 -10.38 22.21 -7.00
C THR A 245 -10.56 20.96 -6.16
N LEU A 246 -11.42 20.03 -6.57
CA LEU A 246 -11.59 18.74 -5.88
C LEU A 246 -10.50 17.75 -6.29
N TRP A 247 -9.91 17.90 -7.47
CA TRP A 247 -8.88 17.01 -7.95
C TRP A 247 -7.50 17.69 -7.84
N TYR A 248 -6.59 17.01 -7.17
CA TYR A 248 -5.24 17.50 -6.84
C TYR A 248 -4.13 16.55 -7.33
N ASP A 249 -4.48 15.63 -8.24
CA ASP A 249 -3.57 14.63 -8.82
C ASP A 249 -3.58 14.70 -10.36
N GLU A 250 -3.00 13.75 -11.03
CA GLU A 250 -2.89 13.70 -12.48
C GLU A 250 -4.28 13.56 -13.16
N PRO A 251 -4.47 14.14 -14.36
CA PRO A 251 -5.78 14.13 -15.04
C PRO A 251 -6.20 12.74 -15.53
N ASP A 252 -5.26 11.82 -15.71
CA ASP A 252 -5.48 10.47 -16.23
C ASP A 252 -5.30 9.37 -15.17
N GLY A 253 -5.07 9.75 -13.91
CA GLY A 253 -4.84 8.81 -12.83
C GLY A 253 -4.87 9.40 -11.45
N GLN A 254 -4.38 8.64 -10.47
CA GLN A 254 -4.29 9.03 -9.07
C GLN A 254 -3.06 8.38 -8.42
N TYR A 255 -2.36 9.09 -7.53
CA TYR A 255 -1.20 8.56 -6.80
C TYR A 255 -0.16 7.87 -7.71
N GLY A 256 0.07 8.42 -8.89
CA GLY A 256 1.03 7.87 -9.85
C GLY A 256 0.58 6.58 -10.55
N ARG A 257 -0.71 6.24 -10.51
CA ARG A 257 -1.31 5.08 -11.17
C ARG A 257 -2.40 5.52 -12.15
N PRO A 258 -2.63 4.80 -13.25
CA PRO A 258 -3.64 5.18 -14.23
C PRO A 258 -5.06 5.03 -13.65
N ALA A 259 -6.02 5.78 -14.20
CA ALA A 259 -7.43 5.69 -13.79
C ALA A 259 -7.96 4.26 -13.80
N ALA A 260 -7.57 3.46 -14.80
CA ALA A 260 -7.96 2.06 -14.92
C ALA A 260 -7.58 1.21 -13.71
N PHE A 261 -6.47 1.56 -12.99
CA PHE A 261 -6.06 0.87 -11.78
C PHE A 261 -7.17 0.93 -10.72
N TYR A 262 -7.64 2.12 -10.42
CA TYR A 262 -8.66 2.35 -9.38
C TYR A 262 -10.05 1.91 -9.80
N GLN A 263 -10.36 2.07 -11.08
CA GLN A 263 -11.62 1.61 -11.67
C GLN A 263 -11.76 0.10 -11.61
N GLN A 264 -10.69 -0.65 -11.86
CA GLN A 264 -10.67 -2.11 -11.70
C GLN A 264 -10.70 -2.51 -10.22
N LEU A 265 -9.97 -1.79 -9.36
CA LEU A 265 -9.98 -2.02 -7.92
C LEU A 265 -11.36 -1.79 -7.31
N GLN A 266 -12.10 -0.77 -7.79
CA GLN A 266 -13.48 -0.47 -7.39
C GLN A 266 -14.45 -1.60 -7.78
N ASP A 267 -14.23 -2.28 -8.91
CA ASP A 267 -15.09 -3.38 -9.37
C ASP A 267 -14.92 -4.65 -8.50
N LEU A 268 -13.91 -4.69 -7.64
CA LEU A 268 -13.66 -5.80 -6.72
C LEU A 268 -14.37 -5.57 -5.39
N ASN A 269 -15.05 -6.59 -4.91
CA ASN A 269 -15.63 -6.59 -3.58
C ASN A 269 -14.61 -7.17 -2.57
N LEU A 270 -13.79 -6.30 -1.97
CA LEU A 270 -12.81 -6.74 -0.97
C LEU A 270 -13.48 -7.29 0.28
N GLY A 271 -14.64 -6.78 0.67
CA GLY A 271 -15.41 -7.34 1.79
C GLY A 271 -15.80 -8.79 1.54
N GLU A 272 -16.28 -9.11 0.34
CA GLU A 272 -16.56 -10.49 -0.04
C GLU A 272 -15.28 -11.34 -0.07
N THR A 273 -14.19 -10.78 -0.59
CA THR A 273 -12.89 -11.46 -0.63
C THR A 273 -12.38 -11.81 0.76
N TRP A 274 -12.52 -10.90 1.74
CA TRP A 274 -12.14 -11.16 3.12
C TRP A 274 -13.10 -12.12 3.83
N SER A 275 -14.39 -12.12 3.48
CA SER A 275 -15.40 -13.00 4.11
C SER A 275 -15.17 -14.49 3.83
N VAL A 276 -14.47 -14.84 2.76
CA VAL A 276 -14.14 -16.24 2.41
C VAL A 276 -12.76 -16.69 2.89
N VAL A 277 -12.05 -15.84 3.64
CA VAL A 277 -10.75 -16.20 4.24
C VAL A 277 -10.97 -17.11 5.44
N ASN A 278 -10.49 -18.35 5.35
CA ASN A 278 -10.57 -19.34 6.42
C ASN A 278 -9.30 -19.40 7.31
N ALA A 279 -8.26 -18.67 6.96
CA ALA A 279 -7.03 -18.59 7.74
C ALA A 279 -7.10 -17.48 8.80
N PRO A 280 -6.39 -17.60 9.94
CA PRO A 280 -6.28 -16.53 10.91
C PRO A 280 -5.77 -15.22 10.31
N VAL A 281 -6.26 -14.08 10.83
CA VAL A 281 -5.89 -12.74 10.35
C VAL A 281 -5.43 -11.86 11.50
N LEU A 282 -4.29 -11.18 11.31
CA LEU A 282 -3.86 -10.08 12.16
C LEU A 282 -4.00 -8.77 11.38
N VAL A 283 -4.72 -7.81 11.95
CA VAL A 283 -4.81 -6.46 11.41
C VAL A 283 -4.05 -5.51 12.32
N LEU A 284 -3.10 -4.74 11.74
CA LEU A 284 -2.35 -3.71 12.46
C LEU A 284 -2.74 -2.33 11.93
N HIS A 285 -2.96 -1.39 12.85
CA HIS A 285 -3.33 -0.02 12.52
C HIS A 285 -2.57 0.99 13.39
N GLY A 286 -1.93 1.98 12.77
CA GLY A 286 -1.30 3.10 13.47
C GLY A 286 -2.36 4.12 13.92
N THR A 287 -2.39 4.50 15.20
CA THR A 287 -3.44 5.41 15.69
C THR A 287 -3.32 6.84 15.16
N ALA A 288 -2.18 7.21 14.60
CA ALA A 288 -1.94 8.47 13.89
C ALA A 288 -1.97 8.33 12.36
N ASP A 289 -2.45 7.18 11.84
CA ASP A 289 -2.61 6.98 10.39
C ASP A 289 -3.64 7.96 9.82
N SER A 290 -3.20 8.85 8.93
CA SER A 290 -4.03 9.85 8.27
C SER A 290 -4.48 9.43 6.87
N ILE A 291 -4.07 8.24 6.40
CA ILE A 291 -4.36 7.71 5.07
C ILE A 291 -5.41 6.60 5.16
N MET A 292 -5.17 5.57 5.97
CA MET A 292 -6.15 4.54 6.26
C MET A 292 -6.82 4.84 7.59
N SER A 293 -8.13 5.05 7.60
CA SER A 293 -8.84 5.34 8.85
C SER A 293 -8.90 4.09 9.75
N HIS A 294 -9.10 4.31 11.05
CA HIS A 294 -9.37 3.20 11.97
C HIS A 294 -10.56 2.35 11.48
N ALA A 295 -11.61 3.00 10.94
CA ALA A 295 -12.78 2.32 10.42
C ALA A 295 -12.47 1.44 9.19
N ASP A 296 -11.58 1.89 8.30
CA ASP A 296 -11.11 1.09 7.16
C ASP A 296 -10.38 -0.18 7.62
N SER A 297 -9.46 -0.02 8.57
CA SER A 297 -8.61 -1.13 9.02
C SER A 297 -9.40 -2.14 9.86
N VAL A 298 -10.22 -1.68 10.81
CA VAL A 298 -10.99 -2.58 11.71
C VAL A 298 -12.03 -3.37 10.93
N GLU A 299 -12.52 -2.85 9.80
CA GLU A 299 -13.54 -3.53 8.98
C GLU A 299 -13.06 -4.88 8.45
N ILE A 300 -11.76 -5.04 8.15
CA ILE A 300 -11.19 -6.35 7.77
C ILE A 300 -11.47 -7.39 8.88
N ALA A 301 -11.14 -7.05 10.13
CA ALA A 301 -11.36 -7.96 11.25
C ALA A 301 -12.85 -8.21 11.51
N ASN A 302 -13.69 -7.19 11.35
CA ASN A 302 -15.15 -7.32 11.48
C ASN A 302 -15.74 -8.28 10.44
N ILE A 303 -15.32 -8.16 9.18
CA ILE A 303 -15.77 -9.02 8.08
C ILE A 303 -15.39 -10.48 8.37
N VAL A 304 -14.12 -10.73 8.69
CA VAL A 304 -13.63 -12.09 8.96
C VAL A 304 -14.33 -12.68 10.18
N ASN A 305 -14.42 -11.95 11.30
CA ASN A 305 -15.03 -12.43 12.53
C ASN A 305 -16.55 -12.63 12.43
N ARG A 306 -17.22 -11.97 11.51
CA ARG A 306 -18.66 -12.18 11.24
C ARG A 306 -18.92 -13.59 10.67
N VAL A 307 -17.99 -14.10 9.87
CA VAL A 307 -18.11 -15.41 9.22
C VAL A 307 -17.39 -16.49 10.03
N HIS A 308 -16.21 -16.16 10.54
CA HIS A 308 -15.34 -17.05 11.32
C HIS A 308 -15.01 -16.37 12.67
N PRO A 309 -15.85 -16.54 13.70
CA PRO A 309 -15.65 -15.89 14.99
C PRO A 309 -14.25 -16.12 15.57
N GLU A 310 -13.65 -15.08 16.14
CA GLU A 310 -12.31 -15.09 16.75
C GLU A 310 -11.15 -15.40 15.81
N SER A 311 -11.36 -15.46 14.49
CA SER A 311 -10.31 -15.74 13.52
C SER A 311 -9.49 -14.50 13.14
N ALA A 312 -9.99 -13.30 13.42
CA ALA A 312 -9.24 -12.07 13.17
C ALA A 312 -8.98 -11.28 14.46
N GLN A 313 -7.71 -10.88 14.65
CA GLN A 313 -7.27 -10.00 15.72
C GLN A 313 -6.99 -8.62 15.14
N PHE A 314 -7.56 -7.57 15.75
CA PHE A 314 -7.23 -6.18 15.45
C PHE A 314 -6.34 -5.61 16.54
N THR A 315 -5.25 -4.91 16.16
CA THR A 315 -4.28 -4.34 17.10
C THR A 315 -3.91 -2.91 16.68
N ASN A 316 -4.15 -1.96 17.56
CA ASN A 316 -3.65 -0.60 17.40
C ASN A 316 -2.17 -0.50 17.80
N ILE A 317 -1.41 0.24 17.00
CA ILE A 317 -0.03 0.66 17.31
C ILE A 317 -0.11 2.14 17.71
N PRO A 318 0.02 2.46 19.01
CA PRO A 318 -0.13 3.82 19.50
C PRO A 318 0.84 4.79 18.82
N GLU A 319 0.37 6.00 18.51
CA GLU A 319 1.14 7.11 17.91
C GLU A 319 1.78 6.80 16.53
N ALA A 320 1.65 5.58 16.01
CA ALA A 320 2.23 5.22 14.74
C ALA A 320 1.40 5.82 13.56
N ASP A 321 2.12 6.27 12.55
CA ASP A 321 1.59 6.78 11.29
C ASP A 321 1.19 5.65 10.32
N HIS A 322 0.88 6.01 9.06
CA HIS A 322 0.52 5.06 8.00
C HIS A 322 1.60 3.99 7.74
N LEU A 323 2.86 4.32 7.89
CA LEU A 323 3.97 3.39 7.71
C LEU A 323 4.24 2.54 8.95
N LEU A 324 3.42 2.63 9.99
CA LEU A 324 3.63 2.08 11.33
C LEU A 324 4.87 2.65 12.02
N GLY A 325 5.23 3.87 11.63
CA GLY A 325 6.35 4.64 12.16
C GLY A 325 5.94 5.64 13.22
N ILE A 326 6.85 5.91 14.16
CA ILE A 326 6.78 7.02 15.12
C ILE A 326 8.00 7.90 14.85
N HIS A 327 7.76 9.18 14.54
CA HIS A 327 8.82 10.12 14.16
C HIS A 327 9.74 9.59 13.03
N GLY A 328 9.16 8.92 12.03
CA GLY A 328 9.86 8.39 10.85
C GLY A 328 10.65 7.09 11.09
N LYS A 329 10.53 6.48 12.27
CA LYS A 329 11.15 5.17 12.58
C LYS A 329 10.06 4.15 12.87
N LEU A 330 10.25 2.92 12.43
CA LEU A 330 9.34 1.82 12.73
C LEU A 330 9.10 1.71 14.25
N ALA A 331 7.85 1.66 14.66
CA ALA A 331 7.49 1.46 16.07
C ALA A 331 8.01 0.09 16.55
N ASP A 332 8.69 0.07 17.70
CA ASP A 332 9.39 -1.13 18.21
C ASP A 332 8.48 -2.33 18.46
N SER A 333 7.18 -2.10 18.67
CA SER A 333 6.19 -3.15 18.92
C SER A 333 5.74 -3.89 17.66
N VAL A 334 5.92 -3.34 16.45
CA VAL A 334 5.34 -3.87 15.21
C VAL A 334 5.87 -5.26 14.89
N VAL A 335 7.18 -5.40 14.70
CA VAL A 335 7.79 -6.69 14.32
C VAL A 335 7.60 -7.75 15.41
N PRO A 336 7.82 -7.46 16.70
CA PRO A 336 7.49 -8.40 17.77
C PRO A 336 6.02 -8.85 17.76
N THR A 337 5.07 -7.95 17.52
CA THR A 337 3.65 -8.29 17.42
C THR A 337 3.39 -9.25 16.26
N MET A 338 3.92 -8.96 15.06
CA MET A 338 3.82 -9.84 13.90
C MET A 338 4.42 -11.23 14.18
N LEU A 339 5.65 -11.29 14.68
CA LEU A 339 6.35 -12.56 14.94
C LEU A 339 5.68 -13.38 16.05
N ASN A 340 5.23 -12.75 17.13
CA ASN A 340 4.52 -13.43 18.20
C ASN A 340 3.18 -14.01 17.73
N TRP A 341 2.51 -13.29 16.82
CA TRP A 341 1.27 -13.78 16.23
C TRP A 341 1.54 -14.96 15.27
N ILE A 342 2.48 -14.81 14.33
CA ILE A 342 2.86 -15.86 13.37
C ILE A 342 3.24 -17.18 14.10
N LYS A 343 4.02 -17.08 15.19
CA LYS A 343 4.47 -18.27 15.96
C LYS A 343 3.35 -19.04 16.64
N LYS A 344 2.16 -18.45 16.81
CA LYS A 344 1.00 -19.08 17.42
C LYS A 344 0.14 -19.83 16.39
N GLN A 345 0.35 -19.60 15.11
CA GLN A 345 -0.36 -20.25 14.02
C GLN A 345 0.37 -21.54 13.60
#